data_af8f2211af998b675ebcbfaa4db6314f
#
_entry.id   af8f2211af998b675ebcbfaa4db6314f
#
_cell.length_a   1.000
_cell.length_b   1.000
_cell.length_c   1.000
_cell.angle_alpha   90.00
_cell.angle_beta   90.00
_cell.angle_gamma   90.00
#
_symmetry.space_group_name_H-M   'P 1'
#
loop_
_entity.id
_entity.type
_entity.pdbx_description
1 polymer ?
#
loop_
_entity_poly.entity_id
_entity_poly.type
_entity_poly.pdbx_seq_one_letter_code
_entity_poly.pdbx_strand_id
1 'polypeptide(L)'
;MPQLRLALNQIDSTVGDLAGNTEAIVHWTRHSAEQGAHLVAFPEMVLTGYPVEDLALRPSFVEASRQALHALAARLDAEGFGELPVVVGYLDRSGTAQPRYGQPAGSPQNAAAVLHRGRVALSFAKHHLPNYGVFDEFRYFVPGDSMPVVRVHGVDVALAICEDLWQDGGRVPAARAAGAGLLLSINASPYERDKDDTRLELVRKRAQEAGCTTAYLAMIGGQDELVFDGDSIVVGRDGEVIARAPQFAEGSVVLDLELPAAAAEAPSGVVNDGLRIDHVVLSADPLPAYPAELTGGYAERLDDDEELYSALVVGLRAYAAKNGFRSVLVGLSGGIDSALVAAIACDALGAQNVYGISMPSKYSSDHSKGDAAELARRTGLNFRTVSIEPMFDAYMGSLGLTGLSEENLQARLRGTTLMAVSNQEGQIVLAPGNKSELAVGYSTLYGDAVGAYGPIKDVYKTSVFRLAKWRNRAAEERGQTPPIPEASITKPPSAELRPGQVDTDSLPDYEVLDRILELYVDRDQGLAEIVEAGFDPVLVAKTLRMVDTAEYKRRQYPPGTKISPKGFGKDRRLPITNRWRESA
;
A
#
# COMPACT_ATOMS: atom_id res chain seq x y z
N MET A 1 -39.05 -0.85 -5.09
CA MET A 1 -37.98 0.14 -4.80
C MET A 1 -37.31 0.49 -6.12
N PRO A 2 -36.80 1.70 -6.32
CA PRO A 2 -35.98 2.02 -7.50
C PRO A 2 -34.75 1.10 -7.55
N GLN A 3 -34.37 0.72 -8.77
CA GLN A 3 -33.14 -0.03 -9.01
C GLN A 3 -32.04 0.91 -9.48
N LEU A 4 -30.88 0.89 -8.84
CA LEU A 4 -29.68 1.63 -9.23
C LEU A 4 -28.56 0.67 -9.61
N ARG A 5 -28.09 0.72 -10.88
CA ARG A 5 -26.90 -0.01 -11.30
C ARG A 5 -25.65 0.83 -10.97
N LEU A 6 -24.91 0.38 -9.97
CA LEU A 6 -23.69 1.02 -9.50
C LEU A 6 -22.45 0.32 -10.07
N ALA A 7 -21.49 1.11 -10.58
CA ALA A 7 -20.18 0.62 -10.99
C ALA A 7 -19.09 1.20 -10.07
N LEU A 8 -18.37 0.31 -9.39
CA LEU A 8 -17.23 0.61 -8.53
C LEU A 8 -15.94 0.20 -9.26
N ASN A 9 -15.16 1.17 -9.71
CA ASN A 9 -13.93 0.91 -10.46
C ASN A 9 -12.71 0.96 -9.53
N GLN A 10 -12.22 -0.20 -9.16
CA GLN A 10 -11.04 -0.41 -8.32
C GLN A 10 -9.80 -0.38 -9.21
N ILE A 11 -9.12 0.78 -9.28
CA ILE A 11 -8.01 1.00 -10.21
C ILE A 11 -6.76 1.54 -9.52
N ASP A 12 -5.60 1.32 -10.14
CA ASP A 12 -4.33 1.95 -9.76
C ASP A 12 -4.23 3.36 -10.39
N SER A 13 -3.65 4.29 -9.67
CA SER A 13 -3.34 5.63 -10.17
C SER A 13 -1.92 6.03 -9.79
N THR A 14 -1.28 6.84 -10.62
CA THR A 14 0.09 7.30 -10.39
C THR A 14 0.09 8.74 -9.93
N VAL A 15 0.77 9.04 -8.83
CA VAL A 15 0.87 10.42 -8.33
C VAL A 15 1.52 11.33 -9.37
N GLY A 16 0.82 12.40 -9.73
CA GLY A 16 1.27 13.42 -10.67
C GLY A 16 1.04 13.09 -12.14
N ASP A 17 0.64 11.89 -12.51
CA ASP A 17 0.29 11.53 -13.89
C ASP A 17 -1.18 11.85 -14.21
N LEU A 18 -1.50 13.15 -14.28
CA LEU A 18 -2.86 13.60 -14.59
C LEU A 18 -3.37 13.06 -15.91
N ALA A 19 -2.50 12.92 -16.91
CA ALA A 19 -2.88 12.44 -18.24
C ALA A 19 -3.19 10.93 -18.21
N GLY A 20 -2.29 10.09 -17.67
CA GLY A 20 -2.50 8.65 -17.58
C GLY A 20 -3.69 8.30 -16.69
N ASN A 21 -3.84 8.96 -15.54
CA ASN A 21 -4.99 8.76 -14.67
C ASN A 21 -6.32 9.17 -15.36
N THR A 22 -6.32 10.24 -16.15
CA THR A 22 -7.48 10.65 -16.98
C THR A 22 -7.86 9.56 -17.98
N GLU A 23 -6.88 9.00 -18.71
CA GLU A 23 -7.12 7.90 -19.66
C GLU A 23 -7.71 6.66 -18.97
N ALA A 24 -7.20 6.30 -17.78
CA ALA A 24 -7.73 5.19 -17.01
C ALA A 24 -9.20 5.44 -16.59
N ILE A 25 -9.51 6.64 -16.09
CA ILE A 25 -10.89 7.01 -15.73
C ILE A 25 -11.83 6.91 -16.93
N VAL A 26 -11.43 7.43 -18.09
CA VAL A 26 -12.23 7.37 -19.33
C VAL A 26 -12.43 5.91 -19.77
N HIS A 27 -11.37 5.11 -19.76
CA HIS A 27 -11.42 3.68 -20.12
C HIS A 27 -12.45 2.92 -19.25
N TRP A 28 -12.34 3.04 -17.93
CA TRP A 28 -13.23 2.35 -17.00
C TRP A 28 -14.66 2.93 -16.97
N THR A 29 -14.84 4.22 -17.27
CA THR A 29 -16.17 4.82 -17.46
C THR A 29 -16.85 4.19 -18.66
N ARG A 30 -16.14 4.03 -19.79
CA ARG A 30 -16.67 3.36 -20.99
C ARG A 30 -17.08 1.92 -20.68
N HIS A 31 -16.20 1.16 -20.01
CA HIS A 31 -16.49 -0.21 -19.60
C HIS A 31 -17.75 -0.30 -18.72
N SER A 32 -17.91 0.61 -17.75
CA SER A 32 -19.08 0.69 -16.88
C SER A 32 -20.36 1.05 -17.66
N ALA A 33 -20.24 1.98 -18.61
CA ALA A 33 -21.35 2.40 -19.47
C ALA A 33 -21.84 1.26 -20.38
N GLU A 34 -20.92 0.45 -20.93
CA GLU A 34 -21.25 -0.75 -21.72
C GLU A 34 -22.04 -1.78 -20.92
N GLN A 35 -21.86 -1.82 -19.60
CA GLN A 35 -22.65 -2.65 -18.69
C GLN A 35 -23.95 -1.97 -18.21
N GLY A 36 -24.25 -0.77 -18.71
CA GLY A 36 -25.47 -0.01 -18.41
C GLY A 36 -25.48 0.63 -17.02
N ALA A 37 -24.32 1.02 -16.47
CA ALA A 37 -24.24 1.69 -15.18
C ALA A 37 -25.07 2.98 -15.13
N HIS A 38 -25.69 3.24 -13.98
CA HIS A 38 -26.43 4.48 -13.70
C HIS A 38 -25.61 5.48 -12.89
N LEU A 39 -24.59 4.99 -12.19
CA LEU A 39 -23.63 5.76 -11.41
C LEU A 39 -22.28 5.04 -11.45
N VAL A 40 -21.24 5.78 -11.77
CA VAL A 40 -19.85 5.27 -11.81
C VAL A 40 -19.03 5.96 -10.73
N ALA A 41 -18.19 5.21 -10.03
CA ALA A 41 -17.31 5.76 -9.01
C ALA A 41 -15.85 5.30 -9.18
N PHE A 42 -14.94 6.18 -8.81
CA PHE A 42 -13.50 5.99 -8.78
C PHE A 42 -12.94 6.31 -7.40
N PRO A 43 -11.75 5.78 -7.04
CA PRO A 43 -11.16 5.95 -5.72
C PRO A 43 -10.87 7.41 -5.34
N GLU A 44 -10.60 7.61 -4.05
CA GLU A 44 -10.07 8.85 -3.48
C GLU A 44 -8.84 9.32 -4.26
N MET A 45 -8.79 10.60 -4.61
CA MET A 45 -7.70 11.27 -5.33
C MET A 45 -7.21 10.53 -6.61
N VAL A 46 -8.06 9.73 -7.23
CA VAL A 46 -7.69 8.93 -8.41
C VAL A 46 -7.11 9.77 -9.56
N LEU A 47 -7.57 11.01 -9.73
CA LEU A 47 -7.10 11.89 -10.81
C LEU A 47 -5.66 12.36 -10.60
N THR A 48 -5.25 12.57 -9.34
CA THR A 48 -3.91 13.04 -8.96
C THR A 48 -2.98 11.94 -8.48
N GLY A 49 -3.53 10.77 -8.16
CA GLY A 49 -2.87 9.74 -7.36
C GLY A 49 -2.84 10.09 -5.87
N TYR A 50 -2.62 9.08 -5.00
CA TYR A 50 -2.56 9.22 -3.54
C TYR A 50 -1.40 8.39 -2.98
N PRO A 51 -0.67 8.89 -1.95
CA PRO A 51 -0.74 10.25 -1.38
C PRO A 51 0.10 11.26 -2.17
N VAL A 52 -0.42 12.48 -2.33
CA VAL A 52 0.25 13.54 -3.10
C VAL A 52 1.33 14.28 -2.31
N GLU A 53 1.41 14.09 -1.01
CA GLU A 53 2.42 14.68 -0.12
C GLU A 53 2.57 16.21 -0.34
N ASP A 54 3.81 16.73 -0.32
CA ASP A 54 4.11 18.15 -0.52
C ASP A 54 3.73 18.69 -1.92
N LEU A 55 3.31 17.86 -2.87
CA LEU A 55 2.73 18.33 -4.11
C LEU A 55 1.41 19.09 -3.87
N ALA A 56 0.66 18.74 -2.83
CA ALA A 56 -0.53 19.47 -2.42
C ALA A 56 -0.25 20.95 -2.08
N LEU A 57 0.95 21.27 -1.64
CA LEU A 57 1.36 22.62 -1.28
C LEU A 57 1.82 23.46 -2.48
N ARG A 58 1.85 22.87 -3.68
CA ARG A 58 2.22 23.58 -4.93
C ARG A 58 0.98 24.12 -5.63
N PRO A 59 0.77 25.46 -5.69
CA PRO A 59 -0.41 26.04 -6.34
C PRO A 59 -0.58 25.59 -7.80
N SER A 60 0.53 25.41 -8.54
CA SER A 60 0.52 24.94 -9.91
C SER A 60 -0.04 23.52 -10.06
N PHE A 61 0.27 22.62 -9.11
CA PHE A 61 -0.25 21.25 -9.14
C PHE A 61 -1.73 21.19 -8.77
N VAL A 62 -2.16 21.95 -7.77
CA VAL A 62 -3.58 22.10 -7.41
C VAL A 62 -4.39 22.63 -8.60
N GLU A 63 -3.88 23.67 -9.26
CA GLU A 63 -4.58 24.24 -10.44
C GLU A 63 -4.60 23.28 -11.63
N ALA A 64 -3.51 22.54 -11.87
CA ALA A 64 -3.46 21.50 -12.90
C ALA A 64 -4.48 20.39 -12.64
N SER A 65 -4.66 19.94 -11.38
CA SER A 65 -5.70 18.99 -10.99
C SER A 65 -7.10 19.51 -11.30
N ARG A 66 -7.39 20.75 -10.96
CA ARG A 66 -8.68 21.40 -11.24
C ARG A 66 -8.97 21.48 -12.74
N GLN A 67 -7.98 21.90 -13.52
CA GLN A 67 -8.11 21.97 -14.98
C GLN A 67 -8.30 20.59 -15.60
N ALA A 68 -7.57 19.58 -15.14
CA ALA A 68 -7.74 18.20 -15.58
C ALA A 68 -9.15 17.67 -15.27
N LEU A 69 -9.72 17.98 -14.08
CA LEU A 69 -11.09 17.60 -13.74
C LEU A 69 -12.12 18.21 -14.69
N HIS A 70 -12.03 19.51 -15.01
CA HIS A 70 -12.94 20.17 -15.94
C HIS A 70 -12.78 19.62 -17.37
N ALA A 71 -11.55 19.37 -17.81
CA ALA A 71 -11.27 18.75 -19.11
C ALA A 71 -11.83 17.32 -19.19
N LEU A 72 -11.70 16.53 -18.13
CA LEU A 72 -12.27 15.19 -18.02
C LEU A 72 -13.81 15.23 -18.14
N ALA A 73 -14.48 16.16 -17.43
CA ALA A 73 -15.93 16.30 -17.53
C ALA A 73 -16.39 16.58 -18.96
N ALA A 74 -15.74 17.54 -19.62
CA ALA A 74 -16.04 17.88 -21.02
C ALA A 74 -15.76 16.72 -21.98
N ARG A 75 -14.69 15.98 -21.75
CA ARG A 75 -14.32 14.80 -22.54
C ARG A 75 -15.34 13.67 -22.42
N LEU A 76 -15.78 13.33 -21.20
CA LEU A 76 -16.79 12.31 -20.98
C LEU A 76 -18.10 12.64 -21.70
N ASP A 77 -18.51 13.90 -21.70
CA ASP A 77 -19.69 14.36 -22.46
C ASP A 77 -19.49 14.21 -23.98
N ALA A 78 -18.35 14.66 -24.50
CA ALA A 78 -18.00 14.56 -25.91
C ALA A 78 -17.90 13.09 -26.41
N GLU A 79 -17.52 12.16 -25.54
CA GLU A 79 -17.50 10.72 -25.84
C GLU A 79 -18.87 10.04 -25.67
N GLY A 80 -19.93 10.78 -25.31
CA GLY A 80 -21.29 10.27 -25.19
C GLY A 80 -21.69 9.79 -23.81
N PHE A 81 -20.87 10.01 -22.78
CA PHE A 81 -21.13 9.62 -21.39
C PHE A 81 -21.70 10.76 -20.54
N GLY A 82 -22.11 11.86 -21.14
CA GLY A 82 -22.56 13.07 -20.42
C GLY A 82 -23.72 12.82 -19.45
N GLU A 83 -24.67 11.97 -19.79
CA GLU A 83 -25.83 11.66 -18.94
C GLU A 83 -25.48 10.65 -17.79
N LEU A 84 -24.31 10.02 -17.82
CA LEU A 84 -23.85 9.10 -16.80
C LEU A 84 -23.09 9.86 -15.70
N PRO A 85 -23.59 9.94 -14.45
CA PRO A 85 -22.87 10.57 -13.36
C PRO A 85 -21.61 9.78 -13.01
N VAL A 86 -20.47 10.49 -12.87
CA VAL A 86 -19.18 9.90 -12.55
C VAL A 86 -18.59 10.59 -11.31
N VAL A 87 -18.31 9.83 -10.25
CA VAL A 87 -17.68 10.30 -9.01
C VAL A 87 -16.16 10.12 -9.12
N VAL A 88 -15.40 11.22 -8.99
CA VAL A 88 -13.94 11.24 -9.17
C VAL A 88 -13.27 11.94 -7.99
N GLY A 89 -12.31 11.26 -7.34
CA GLY A 89 -11.43 11.87 -6.34
C GLY A 89 -10.35 12.72 -6.99
N TYR A 90 -10.08 13.92 -6.46
CA TYR A 90 -9.09 14.85 -7.00
C TYR A 90 -8.53 15.79 -5.93
N LEU A 91 -7.51 16.57 -6.28
CA LEU A 91 -6.96 17.63 -5.43
C LEU A 91 -7.62 18.96 -5.77
N ASP A 92 -8.26 19.59 -4.79
CA ASP A 92 -8.88 20.92 -4.91
C ASP A 92 -8.27 21.92 -3.95
N ARG A 93 -8.85 23.09 -3.89
CA ARG A 93 -8.59 24.14 -2.90
C ARG A 93 -9.89 24.78 -2.41
N SER A 94 -9.93 25.14 -1.14
CA SER A 94 -11.06 25.90 -0.61
C SER A 94 -11.04 27.33 -1.14
N GLY A 95 -12.17 27.78 -1.72
CA GLY A 95 -12.39 29.18 -2.05
C GLY A 95 -12.88 30.04 -0.88
N THR A 96 -13.29 29.43 0.24
CA THR A 96 -13.93 30.09 1.37
C THR A 96 -13.15 30.00 2.68
N ALA A 97 -12.17 29.10 2.78
CA ALA A 97 -11.34 28.96 3.97
C ALA A 97 -10.56 30.24 4.23
N GLN A 98 -10.76 30.81 5.42
CA GLN A 98 -9.98 31.97 5.84
C GLN A 98 -8.56 31.52 6.21
N PRO A 99 -7.51 32.22 5.73
CA PRO A 99 -6.15 31.90 6.14
C PRO A 99 -6.01 31.94 7.65
N ARG A 100 -5.48 30.85 8.24
CA ARG A 100 -5.23 30.73 9.67
C ARG A 100 -3.76 30.34 9.86
N TYR A 101 -3.18 30.80 10.95
CA TYR A 101 -1.84 30.34 11.34
C TYR A 101 -1.84 28.82 11.53
N GLY A 102 -0.89 28.12 10.94
CA GLY A 102 -0.79 26.67 10.98
C GLY A 102 -1.59 25.91 9.91
N GLN A 103 -2.41 26.60 9.10
CA GLN A 103 -3.04 25.99 7.93
C GLN A 103 -2.09 25.95 6.72
N PRO A 104 -2.22 24.94 5.85
CA PRO A 104 -1.46 24.89 4.62
C PRO A 104 -1.77 26.08 3.71
N ALA A 105 -0.74 26.65 3.12
CA ALA A 105 -0.87 27.79 2.20
C ALA A 105 -1.74 27.40 0.97
N GLY A 106 -2.64 28.29 0.57
CA GLY A 106 -3.53 28.04 -0.57
C GLY A 106 -4.72 27.14 -0.25
N SER A 107 -4.87 26.68 0.99
CA SER A 107 -5.99 25.86 1.50
C SER A 107 -6.33 24.66 0.60
N PRO A 108 -5.37 23.75 0.29
CA PRO A 108 -5.64 22.57 -0.52
C PRO A 108 -6.66 21.65 0.17
N GLN A 109 -7.36 20.86 -0.61
CA GLN A 109 -8.39 19.92 -0.12
C GLN A 109 -8.27 18.58 -0.83
N ASN A 110 -8.32 17.51 -0.07
CA ASN A 110 -8.64 16.19 -0.57
C ASN A 110 -10.15 16.19 -0.89
N ALA A 111 -10.50 16.12 -2.16
CA ALA A 111 -11.85 16.38 -2.62
C ALA A 111 -12.35 15.29 -3.58
N ALA A 112 -13.66 15.27 -3.77
CA ALA A 112 -14.31 14.52 -4.83
C ALA A 112 -15.33 15.38 -5.56
N ALA A 113 -15.56 15.03 -6.82
CA ALA A 113 -16.52 15.69 -7.68
C ALA A 113 -17.46 14.68 -8.33
N VAL A 114 -18.69 15.11 -8.60
CA VAL A 114 -19.64 14.41 -9.46
C VAL A 114 -19.66 15.12 -10.81
N LEU A 115 -19.23 14.41 -11.85
CA LEU A 115 -19.23 14.90 -13.23
C LEU A 115 -20.53 14.49 -13.91
N HIS A 116 -21.20 15.42 -14.56
CA HIS A 116 -22.44 15.18 -15.29
C HIS A 116 -22.67 16.28 -16.35
N ARG A 117 -23.05 15.88 -17.54
CA ARG A 117 -23.33 16.79 -18.69
C ARG A 117 -22.19 17.78 -18.96
N GLY A 118 -20.99 17.26 -19.07
CA GLY A 118 -19.79 18.02 -19.42
C GLY A 118 -19.29 18.98 -18.34
N ARG A 119 -19.79 18.90 -17.10
CA ARG A 119 -19.44 19.82 -16.02
C ARG A 119 -19.31 19.12 -14.66
N VAL A 120 -18.71 19.82 -13.73
CA VAL A 120 -18.74 19.48 -12.31
C VAL A 120 -20.12 19.87 -11.76
N ALA A 121 -20.97 18.88 -11.46
CA ALA A 121 -22.30 19.09 -10.92
C ALA A 121 -22.29 19.34 -9.41
N LEU A 122 -21.37 18.67 -8.69
CA LEU A 122 -21.13 18.82 -7.25
C LEU A 122 -19.65 18.60 -6.98
N SER A 123 -19.07 19.36 -6.05
CA SER A 123 -17.73 19.15 -5.50
C SER A 123 -17.78 19.29 -3.98
N PHE A 124 -17.02 18.46 -3.29
CA PHE A 124 -16.92 18.46 -1.83
C PHE A 124 -15.55 17.99 -1.37
N ALA A 125 -15.13 18.41 -0.18
CA ALA A 125 -13.87 18.01 0.40
C ALA A 125 -14.06 17.02 1.57
N LYS A 126 -13.09 16.15 1.79
CA LYS A 126 -13.00 15.24 2.92
C LYS A 126 -13.20 15.99 4.25
N HIS A 127 -14.04 15.45 5.13
CA HIS A 127 -14.38 16.08 6.40
C HIS A 127 -13.39 15.71 7.50
N HIS A 128 -13.17 14.41 7.69
CA HIS A 128 -12.19 13.91 8.66
C HIS A 128 -10.85 13.70 7.98
N LEU A 129 -9.80 14.31 8.50
CA LEU A 129 -8.44 14.20 8.00
C LEU A 129 -7.63 13.28 8.91
N PRO A 130 -7.10 12.14 8.43
CA PRO A 130 -6.25 11.27 9.26
C PRO A 130 -4.90 11.92 9.53
N ASN A 131 -4.42 11.81 10.79
CA ASN A 131 -3.12 12.32 11.20
C ASN A 131 -2.45 11.36 12.20
N TYR A 132 -2.33 10.11 11.81
CA TYR A 132 -1.74 9.00 12.56
C TYR A 132 -1.08 8.00 11.60
N GLY A 133 -0.16 7.17 12.11
CA GLY A 133 0.57 6.18 11.30
C GLY A 133 1.26 6.84 10.11
N VAL A 134 0.91 6.40 8.91
CA VAL A 134 1.45 6.94 7.64
C VAL A 134 0.78 8.22 7.18
N PHE A 135 -0.33 8.59 7.80
CA PHE A 135 -1.12 9.76 7.41
C PHE A 135 -0.61 11.03 8.08
N ASP A 136 -0.62 12.12 7.31
CA ASP A 136 -0.20 13.45 7.76
C ASP A 136 -1.09 14.53 7.10
N GLU A 137 -2.41 14.24 6.97
CA GLU A 137 -3.31 15.07 6.15
C GLU A 137 -3.56 16.46 6.76
N PHE A 138 -3.41 16.65 8.07
CA PHE A 138 -3.47 18.00 8.67
C PHE A 138 -2.36 18.93 8.17
N ARG A 139 -1.24 18.37 7.71
CA ARG A 139 -0.16 19.13 7.10
C ARG A 139 -0.53 19.68 5.73
N TYR A 140 -1.36 18.95 4.98
CA TYR A 140 -1.62 19.22 3.57
C TYR A 140 -2.98 19.83 3.32
N PHE A 141 -4.03 19.46 4.07
CA PHE A 141 -5.40 19.73 3.68
C PHE A 141 -6.19 20.54 4.72
N VAL A 142 -7.22 21.19 4.20
CA VAL A 142 -8.29 21.84 4.98
C VAL A 142 -9.53 20.96 4.91
N PRO A 143 -10.23 20.68 6.02
CA PRO A 143 -11.42 19.85 6.00
C PRO A 143 -12.59 20.51 5.29
N GLY A 144 -13.50 19.68 4.77
CA GLY A 144 -14.80 20.10 4.26
C GLY A 144 -15.85 20.21 5.36
N ASP A 145 -16.91 20.95 5.11
CA ASP A 145 -17.99 21.27 6.04
C ASP A 145 -19.40 20.92 5.50
N SER A 146 -19.46 20.10 4.44
CA SER A 146 -20.72 19.73 3.81
C SER A 146 -21.00 18.22 3.83
N MET A 147 -22.31 17.90 3.80
CA MET A 147 -22.84 16.57 3.53
C MET A 147 -23.35 16.54 2.09
N PRO A 148 -22.55 15.99 1.13
CA PRO A 148 -22.95 15.95 -0.27
C PRO A 148 -23.95 14.84 -0.52
N VAL A 149 -25.05 15.15 -1.21
CA VAL A 149 -26.08 14.20 -1.64
C VAL A 149 -26.42 14.46 -3.10
N VAL A 150 -26.40 13.41 -3.90
CA VAL A 150 -26.83 13.46 -5.31
C VAL A 150 -28.03 12.55 -5.53
N ARG A 151 -29.06 13.06 -6.22
CA ARG A 151 -30.21 12.26 -6.63
C ARG A 151 -29.96 11.69 -8.02
N VAL A 152 -29.92 10.37 -8.11
CA VAL A 152 -29.72 9.63 -9.36
C VAL A 152 -30.88 8.64 -9.53
N HIS A 153 -31.67 8.80 -10.58
CA HIS A 153 -32.82 7.95 -10.90
C HIS A 153 -33.76 7.68 -9.71
N GLY A 154 -34.06 8.77 -8.97
CA GLY A 154 -35.00 8.72 -7.84
C GLY A 154 -34.39 8.11 -6.56
N VAL A 155 -33.08 7.96 -6.45
CA VAL A 155 -32.35 7.52 -5.24
C VAL A 155 -31.44 8.66 -4.77
N ASP A 156 -31.48 8.99 -3.48
CA ASP A 156 -30.52 9.90 -2.85
C ASP A 156 -29.27 9.13 -2.43
N VAL A 157 -28.13 9.49 -3.02
CA VAL A 157 -26.81 8.92 -2.76
C VAL A 157 -25.97 9.93 -1.97
N ALA A 158 -25.65 9.60 -0.73
CA ALA A 158 -24.73 10.34 0.12
C ALA A 158 -23.29 9.97 -0.24
N LEU A 159 -22.37 10.93 -0.23
CA LEU A 159 -20.97 10.73 -0.63
C LEU A 159 -20.03 10.99 0.55
N ALA A 160 -18.98 10.16 0.67
CA ALA A 160 -17.95 10.27 1.68
C ALA A 160 -16.56 9.96 1.10
N ILE A 161 -15.51 10.38 1.81
CA ILE A 161 -14.12 10.10 1.44
C ILE A 161 -13.41 9.45 2.62
N CYS A 162 -13.05 8.19 2.48
CA CYS A 162 -12.12 7.40 3.29
C CYS A 162 -12.31 7.57 4.81
N GLU A 163 -11.54 8.45 5.45
CA GLU A 163 -11.55 8.68 6.90
C GLU A 163 -12.92 9.12 7.44
N ASP A 164 -13.79 9.64 6.57
CA ASP A 164 -15.18 9.97 6.94
C ASP A 164 -15.98 8.75 7.45
N LEU A 165 -15.54 7.52 7.10
CA LEU A 165 -16.10 6.28 7.62
C LEU A 165 -15.36 5.76 8.86
N TRP A 166 -14.06 6.05 9.01
CA TRP A 166 -13.27 5.50 10.10
C TRP A 166 -13.53 6.18 11.43
N GLN A 167 -13.79 7.49 11.41
CA GLN A 167 -14.14 8.23 12.62
C GLN A 167 -15.64 8.19 12.93
N ASP A 168 -15.99 8.25 14.21
CA ASP A 168 -17.37 8.35 14.64
C ASP A 168 -17.91 9.79 14.40
N GLY A 169 -19.20 9.92 14.12
CA GLY A 169 -19.81 11.22 13.79
C GLY A 169 -19.71 11.59 12.31
N GLY A 170 -19.73 12.89 12.03
CA GLY A 170 -19.55 13.44 10.67
C GLY A 170 -20.57 12.96 9.66
N ARG A 171 -20.09 12.46 8.52
CA ARG A 171 -20.93 12.14 7.35
C ARG A 171 -21.80 10.91 7.49
N VAL A 172 -21.43 9.92 8.30
CA VAL A 172 -22.21 8.69 8.45
C VAL A 172 -23.59 8.95 9.06
N PRO A 173 -23.71 9.53 10.29
CA PRO A 173 -25.00 9.90 10.82
C PRO A 173 -25.68 11.02 10.03
N ALA A 174 -24.92 11.91 9.33
CA ALA A 174 -25.48 12.92 8.46
C ALA A 174 -26.15 12.31 7.21
N ALA A 175 -25.65 11.22 6.65
CA ALA A 175 -26.30 10.49 5.56
C ALA A 175 -27.67 9.95 5.96
N ARG A 176 -27.77 9.40 7.20
CA ARG A 176 -29.07 9.00 7.78
C ARG A 176 -30.02 10.17 7.93
N ALA A 177 -29.56 11.29 8.47
CA ALA A 177 -30.37 12.49 8.64
C ALA A 177 -30.84 13.07 7.29
N ALA A 178 -30.05 12.93 6.24
CA ALA A 178 -30.39 13.29 4.87
C ALA A 178 -31.33 12.27 4.18
N GLY A 179 -31.63 11.15 4.81
CA GLY A 179 -32.51 10.11 4.23
C GLY A 179 -31.91 9.39 3.02
N ALA A 180 -30.59 9.29 2.95
CA ALA A 180 -29.90 8.63 1.84
C ALA A 180 -30.27 7.15 1.73
N GLY A 181 -30.49 6.67 0.50
CA GLY A 181 -30.67 5.26 0.19
C GLY A 181 -29.37 4.49 0.00
N LEU A 182 -28.29 5.21 -0.34
CA LEU A 182 -26.93 4.69 -0.50
C LEU A 182 -25.93 5.66 0.13
N LEU A 183 -24.97 5.14 0.88
CA LEU A 183 -23.75 5.83 1.26
C LEU A 183 -22.59 5.28 0.41
N LEU A 184 -22.03 6.10 -0.47
CA LEU A 184 -20.90 5.75 -1.32
C LEU A 184 -19.63 6.44 -0.80
N SER A 185 -18.67 5.63 -0.35
CA SER A 185 -17.35 6.09 0.09
C SER A 185 -16.28 5.71 -0.92
N ILE A 186 -15.49 6.69 -1.34
CA ILE A 186 -14.30 6.49 -2.17
C ILE A 186 -13.05 6.54 -1.28
N ASN A 187 -12.15 5.56 -1.44
CA ASN A 187 -11.06 5.35 -0.48
C ASN A 187 -9.73 5.07 -1.16
N ALA A 188 -8.65 5.55 -0.53
CA ALA A 188 -7.26 5.18 -0.79
C ALA A 188 -6.58 4.78 0.55
N SER A 189 -7.20 3.83 1.25
CA SER A 189 -6.69 3.34 2.54
C SER A 189 -5.56 2.33 2.29
N PRO A 190 -4.32 2.59 2.80
CA PRO A 190 -3.21 1.68 2.61
C PRO A 190 -3.44 0.33 3.28
N TYR A 191 -2.91 -0.70 2.66
CA TYR A 191 -2.88 -2.06 3.17
C TYR A 191 -2.03 -2.15 4.44
N GLU A 192 -2.51 -2.95 5.38
CA GLU A 192 -1.79 -3.49 6.53
C GLU A 192 -2.30 -4.90 6.75
N ARG A 193 -1.46 -5.81 7.24
CA ARG A 193 -1.88 -7.16 7.62
C ARG A 193 -3.06 -7.11 8.60
N ASP A 194 -4.06 -7.97 8.41
CA ASP A 194 -5.28 -8.09 9.23
C ASP A 194 -6.21 -6.85 9.18
N LYS A 195 -5.95 -5.89 8.28
CA LYS A 195 -6.78 -4.68 8.18
C LYS A 195 -8.09 -4.90 7.43
N ASP A 196 -8.14 -5.86 6.54
CA ASP A 196 -9.34 -6.21 5.79
C ASP A 196 -10.46 -6.73 6.71
N ASP A 197 -10.16 -7.48 7.78
CA ASP A 197 -11.10 -7.85 8.83
C ASP A 197 -11.67 -6.62 9.54
N THR A 198 -10.79 -5.71 9.95
CA THR A 198 -11.18 -4.44 10.57
C THR A 198 -12.03 -3.58 9.64
N ARG A 199 -11.70 -3.57 8.33
CA ARG A 199 -12.44 -2.83 7.30
C ARG A 199 -13.86 -3.36 7.14
N LEU A 200 -14.02 -4.67 7.03
CA LEU A 200 -15.34 -5.29 6.89
C LEU A 200 -16.25 -4.98 8.08
N GLU A 201 -15.73 -5.14 9.31
CA GLU A 201 -16.49 -4.83 10.52
C GLU A 201 -16.86 -3.32 10.60
N LEU A 202 -15.93 -2.45 10.17
CA LEU A 202 -16.20 -1.02 10.09
C LEU A 202 -17.35 -0.73 9.12
N VAL A 203 -17.31 -1.25 7.89
CA VAL A 203 -18.33 -0.96 6.87
C VAL A 203 -19.69 -1.51 7.30
N ARG A 204 -19.74 -2.68 7.96
CA ARG A 204 -20.96 -3.21 8.58
C ARG A 204 -21.53 -2.26 9.62
N LYS A 205 -20.71 -1.80 10.55
CA LYS A 205 -21.10 -0.81 11.57
C LYS A 205 -21.66 0.46 10.91
N ARG A 206 -20.97 0.98 9.90
CA ARG A 206 -21.38 2.22 9.21
C ARG A 206 -22.66 2.07 8.39
N ALA A 207 -22.89 0.93 7.75
CA ALA A 207 -24.15 0.67 7.06
C ALA A 207 -25.35 0.67 8.02
N GLN A 208 -25.19 0.05 9.19
CA GLN A 208 -26.21 0.05 10.26
C GLN A 208 -26.44 1.45 10.84
N GLU A 209 -25.37 2.20 11.10
CA GLU A 209 -25.40 3.57 11.62
C GLU A 209 -26.05 4.53 10.62
N ALA A 210 -25.66 4.49 9.36
CA ALA A 210 -26.27 5.27 8.28
C ALA A 210 -27.72 4.83 7.97
N GLY A 211 -28.07 3.58 8.31
CA GLY A 211 -29.39 3.00 8.05
C GLY A 211 -29.68 2.76 6.57
N CYS A 212 -28.66 2.69 5.76
CA CYS A 212 -28.72 2.48 4.31
C CYS A 212 -27.63 1.51 3.82
N THR A 213 -27.74 1.05 2.57
CA THR A 213 -26.67 0.33 1.90
C THR A 213 -25.42 1.19 1.84
N THR A 214 -24.25 0.60 2.13
CA THR A 214 -22.95 1.31 2.07
C THR A 214 -22.04 0.64 1.07
N ALA A 215 -21.55 1.39 0.09
CA ALA A 215 -20.55 0.97 -0.88
C ALA A 215 -19.20 1.59 -0.51
N TYR A 216 -18.22 0.74 -0.22
CA TYR A 216 -16.84 1.10 0.08
C TYR A 216 -15.98 0.76 -1.13
N LEU A 217 -15.64 1.77 -1.93
CA LEU A 217 -14.75 1.62 -3.08
C LEU A 217 -13.31 1.90 -2.65
N ALA A 218 -12.40 0.97 -2.90
CA ALA A 218 -10.99 1.08 -2.54
C ALA A 218 -10.07 1.18 -3.75
N MET A 219 -8.95 1.89 -3.60
CA MET A 219 -7.85 1.94 -4.55
C MET A 219 -7.07 0.63 -4.53
N ILE A 220 -6.43 0.30 -5.65
CA ILE A 220 -5.42 -0.76 -5.73
C ILE A 220 -4.07 -0.18 -6.17
N GLY A 221 -3.01 -0.96 -6.01
CA GLY A 221 -1.68 -0.67 -6.53
C GLY A 221 -0.67 -0.35 -5.44
N GLY A 222 0.38 0.37 -5.81
CA GLY A 222 1.41 0.80 -4.86
C GLY A 222 1.90 2.20 -5.16
N GLN A 223 2.25 2.95 -4.13
CA GLN A 223 2.86 4.26 -4.23
C GLN A 223 3.93 4.42 -3.14
N ASP A 224 5.18 4.57 -3.56
CA ASP A 224 6.34 4.59 -2.68
C ASP A 224 6.41 3.33 -1.78
N GLU A 225 6.29 3.48 -0.46
CA GLU A 225 6.26 2.36 0.50
C GLU A 225 4.84 1.77 0.69
N LEU A 226 3.79 2.47 0.25
CA LEU A 226 2.40 2.07 0.47
C LEU A 226 1.88 1.13 -0.60
N VAL A 227 1.07 0.18 -0.19
CA VAL A 227 0.31 -0.71 -1.06
C VAL A 227 -1.17 -0.53 -0.77
N PHE A 228 -1.99 -0.64 -1.79
CA PHE A 228 -3.44 -0.59 -1.73
C PHE A 228 -3.98 -1.92 -2.25
N ASP A 229 -4.77 -2.58 -1.46
CA ASP A 229 -5.22 -3.96 -1.71
C ASP A 229 -6.52 -4.05 -2.52
N GLY A 230 -7.20 -2.92 -2.73
CA GLY A 230 -8.53 -2.96 -3.29
C GLY A 230 -9.54 -3.50 -2.29
N ASP A 231 -10.12 -4.67 -2.56
CA ASP A 231 -11.11 -5.28 -1.66
C ASP A 231 -12.33 -4.37 -1.46
N SER A 232 -12.84 -3.79 -2.56
CA SER A 232 -14.05 -2.97 -2.52
C SER A 232 -15.25 -3.83 -2.12
N ILE A 233 -16.07 -3.31 -1.20
CA ILE A 233 -17.20 -4.07 -0.64
C ILE A 233 -18.50 -3.25 -0.65
N VAL A 234 -19.62 -3.94 -0.86
CA VAL A 234 -20.95 -3.36 -0.70
C VAL A 234 -21.69 -4.12 0.38
N VAL A 235 -22.19 -3.39 1.38
CA VAL A 235 -22.85 -3.96 2.56
C VAL A 235 -24.23 -3.36 2.70
N GLY A 236 -25.23 -4.23 2.88
CA GLY A 236 -26.61 -3.86 3.13
C GLY A 236 -26.81 -3.17 4.50
N ARG A 237 -27.91 -2.47 4.65
CA ARG A 237 -28.28 -1.83 5.95
C ARG A 237 -28.41 -2.81 7.11
N ASP A 238 -28.57 -4.10 6.82
CA ASP A 238 -28.62 -5.21 7.77
C ASP A 238 -27.25 -5.75 8.17
N GLY A 239 -26.18 -5.28 7.50
CA GLY A 239 -24.79 -5.71 7.70
C GLY A 239 -24.35 -6.89 6.83
N GLU A 240 -25.23 -7.40 5.94
CA GLU A 240 -24.86 -8.48 5.03
C GLU A 240 -24.04 -7.94 3.84
N VAL A 241 -23.00 -8.70 3.45
CA VAL A 241 -22.17 -8.34 2.29
C VAL A 241 -22.91 -8.70 1.00
N ILE A 242 -23.20 -7.70 0.18
CA ILE A 242 -23.91 -7.86 -1.09
C ILE A 242 -22.95 -8.21 -2.22
N ALA A 243 -21.79 -7.53 -2.28
CA ALA A 243 -20.77 -7.76 -3.29
C ALA A 243 -19.37 -7.48 -2.73
N ARG A 244 -18.36 -8.15 -3.30
CA ARG A 244 -16.94 -7.97 -2.93
C ARG A 244 -16.04 -8.10 -4.14
N ALA A 245 -15.16 -7.12 -4.33
CA ALA A 245 -14.12 -7.16 -5.35
C ALA A 245 -12.94 -8.04 -4.92
N PRO A 246 -12.14 -8.56 -5.86
CA PRO A 246 -10.91 -9.28 -5.53
C PRO A 246 -9.87 -8.35 -4.89
N GLN A 247 -9.04 -8.93 -4.01
CA GLN A 247 -7.85 -8.26 -3.47
C GLN A 247 -6.74 -8.21 -4.53
N PHE A 248 -5.93 -7.17 -4.53
CA PHE A 248 -4.73 -6.95 -5.37
C PHE A 248 -4.96 -7.09 -6.88
N ALA A 249 -6.18 -6.87 -7.36
CA ALA A 249 -6.51 -6.90 -8.78
C ALA A 249 -7.31 -5.66 -9.21
N GLU A 250 -6.94 -5.05 -10.33
CA GLU A 250 -7.77 -4.02 -10.96
C GLU A 250 -9.05 -4.64 -11.51
N GLY A 251 -10.14 -3.86 -11.44
CA GLY A 251 -11.40 -4.32 -11.98
C GLY A 251 -12.58 -3.39 -11.66
N SER A 252 -13.73 -3.77 -12.18
CA SER A 252 -14.99 -3.10 -11.93
C SER A 252 -15.99 -4.07 -11.30
N VAL A 253 -16.61 -3.67 -10.20
CA VAL A 253 -17.79 -4.35 -9.63
C VAL A 253 -19.02 -3.59 -10.10
N VAL A 254 -19.84 -4.22 -10.93
CA VAL A 254 -21.08 -3.64 -11.42
C VAL A 254 -22.25 -4.44 -10.90
N LEU A 255 -23.15 -3.80 -10.15
CA LEU A 255 -24.26 -4.48 -9.48
C LEU A 255 -25.53 -3.65 -9.46
N ASP A 256 -26.65 -4.33 -9.42
CA ASP A 256 -27.98 -3.75 -9.25
C ASP A 256 -28.37 -3.73 -7.78
N LEU A 257 -28.73 -2.56 -7.29
CA LEU A 257 -29.16 -2.34 -5.91
C LEU A 257 -30.63 -1.90 -5.90
N GLU A 258 -31.46 -2.60 -5.15
CA GLU A 258 -32.79 -2.15 -4.80
C GLU A 258 -32.73 -1.21 -3.58
N LEU A 259 -32.94 0.07 -3.81
CA LEU A 259 -32.75 1.12 -2.81
C LEU A 259 -34.04 1.87 -2.50
N PRO A 260 -34.16 2.47 -1.30
CA PRO A 260 -35.28 3.34 -0.97
C PRO A 260 -35.44 4.48 -1.99
N ALA A 261 -36.69 4.78 -2.36
CA ALA A 261 -36.96 5.97 -3.16
C ALA A 261 -36.67 7.23 -2.37
N ALA A 262 -36.08 8.22 -3.02
CA ALA A 262 -35.85 9.53 -2.46
C ALA A 262 -37.15 10.21 -2.04
N ALA A 263 -37.10 10.98 -0.95
CA ALA A 263 -38.23 11.80 -0.50
C ALA A 263 -38.62 12.85 -1.56
N ALA A 264 -39.90 13.24 -1.61
CA ALA A 264 -40.37 14.25 -2.54
C ALA A 264 -39.66 15.59 -2.32
N GLU A 265 -39.50 15.99 -1.06
CA GLU A 265 -38.70 17.16 -0.68
C GLU A 265 -37.22 16.78 -0.61
N ALA A 266 -36.38 17.63 -1.23
CA ALA A 266 -34.93 17.46 -1.14
C ALA A 266 -34.45 17.72 0.29
N PRO A 267 -33.53 16.91 0.82
CA PRO A 267 -32.93 17.16 2.13
C PRO A 267 -32.18 18.51 2.12
N SER A 268 -32.29 19.26 3.20
CA SER A 268 -31.66 20.58 3.31
C SER A 268 -31.36 20.91 4.77
N GLY A 269 -30.59 21.98 4.99
CA GLY A 269 -30.27 22.50 6.31
C GLY A 269 -28.93 22.01 6.84
N VAL A 270 -28.75 22.14 8.16
CA VAL A 270 -27.54 21.70 8.87
C VAL A 270 -27.88 20.45 9.68
N VAL A 271 -27.05 19.46 9.57
CA VAL A 271 -27.19 18.15 10.24
C VAL A 271 -26.06 17.92 11.24
N ASN A 272 -25.89 16.69 11.68
CA ASN A 272 -24.88 16.30 12.67
C ASN A 272 -23.52 16.94 12.42
N ASP A 273 -22.85 17.34 13.47
CA ASP A 273 -21.53 17.99 13.47
C ASP A 273 -21.47 19.33 12.68
N GLY A 274 -22.63 19.97 12.46
CA GLY A 274 -22.72 21.24 11.77
C GLY A 274 -22.54 21.14 10.24
N LEU A 275 -22.58 19.93 9.68
CA LEU A 275 -22.48 19.73 8.23
C LEU A 275 -23.70 20.29 7.51
N ARG A 276 -23.47 21.09 6.46
CA ARG A 276 -24.53 21.60 5.60
C ARG A 276 -24.85 20.56 4.51
N ILE A 277 -26.11 20.23 4.33
CA ILE A 277 -26.53 19.35 3.24
C ILE A 277 -26.41 20.14 1.91
N ASP A 278 -25.56 19.65 1.01
CA ASP A 278 -25.45 20.09 -0.37
C ASP A 278 -26.11 19.05 -1.27
N HIS A 279 -27.36 19.31 -1.70
CA HIS A 279 -28.17 18.38 -2.48
C HIS A 279 -28.28 18.83 -3.94
N VAL A 280 -28.00 17.89 -4.87
CA VAL A 280 -28.14 18.11 -6.31
C VAL A 280 -28.97 16.99 -6.92
N VAL A 281 -30.00 17.38 -7.71
CA VAL A 281 -30.82 16.44 -8.49
C VAL A 281 -30.24 16.33 -9.90
N LEU A 282 -29.70 15.15 -10.24
CA LEU A 282 -29.21 14.85 -11.59
C LEU A 282 -30.32 14.20 -12.44
N SER A 283 -31.07 13.24 -11.86
CA SER A 283 -32.24 12.62 -12.45
C SER A 283 -33.23 12.19 -11.35
N ALA A 284 -34.51 12.58 -11.53
CA ALA A 284 -35.53 12.35 -10.51
C ALA A 284 -36.31 11.04 -10.73
N ASP A 285 -36.50 10.65 -11.99
CA ASP A 285 -37.40 9.56 -12.35
C ASP A 285 -36.65 8.20 -12.23
N PRO A 286 -37.25 7.22 -11.52
CA PRO A 286 -36.70 5.87 -11.48
C PRO A 286 -36.68 5.25 -12.90
N LEU A 287 -35.63 4.47 -13.16
CA LEU A 287 -35.55 3.66 -14.38
C LEU A 287 -36.24 2.31 -14.17
N PRO A 288 -36.76 1.68 -15.26
CA PRO A 288 -37.21 0.30 -15.23
C PRO A 288 -36.06 -0.63 -14.85
N ALA A 289 -36.37 -1.69 -14.09
CA ALA A 289 -35.41 -2.74 -13.77
C ALA A 289 -34.89 -3.42 -15.05
N TYR A 290 -33.60 -3.78 -15.05
CA TYR A 290 -33.04 -4.55 -16.15
C TYR A 290 -33.62 -5.97 -16.19
N PRO A 291 -33.77 -6.56 -17.40
CA PRO A 291 -34.24 -7.95 -17.55
C PRO A 291 -33.29 -8.96 -16.91
N ALA A 292 -31.98 -8.65 -16.88
CA ALA A 292 -30.95 -9.45 -16.23
C ALA A 292 -30.27 -8.63 -15.14
N GLU A 293 -30.34 -9.09 -13.91
CA GLU A 293 -29.73 -8.46 -12.75
C GLU A 293 -28.22 -8.77 -12.69
N LEU A 294 -27.43 -7.76 -12.36
CA LEU A 294 -26.00 -7.89 -12.07
C LEU A 294 -25.80 -7.88 -10.55
N THR A 295 -25.17 -8.93 -10.03
CA THR A 295 -24.92 -9.09 -8.59
C THR A 295 -23.58 -8.50 -8.14
N GLY A 296 -22.72 -8.09 -9.07
CA GLY A 296 -21.36 -7.60 -8.78
C GLY A 296 -20.34 -8.68 -8.43
N GLY A 297 -20.83 -9.88 -8.13
CA GLY A 297 -19.99 -11.00 -7.70
C GLY A 297 -19.51 -10.90 -6.24
N TYR A 298 -18.97 -12.00 -5.77
CA TYR A 298 -18.38 -12.11 -4.43
C TYR A 298 -17.03 -12.82 -4.55
N ALA A 299 -15.95 -12.04 -4.50
CA ALA A 299 -14.61 -12.61 -4.48
C ALA A 299 -14.31 -13.22 -3.11
N GLU A 300 -13.75 -14.42 -3.12
CA GLU A 300 -13.23 -15.04 -1.89
C GLU A 300 -11.99 -14.26 -1.41
N ARG A 301 -11.81 -14.24 -0.09
CA ARG A 301 -10.62 -13.65 0.52
C ARG A 301 -9.42 -14.53 0.27
N LEU A 302 -8.28 -13.92 0.08
CA LEU A 302 -6.99 -14.61 0.09
C LEU A 302 -6.66 -15.11 1.50
N ASP A 303 -5.88 -16.18 1.60
CA ASP A 303 -5.28 -16.53 2.89
C ASP A 303 -4.19 -15.52 3.29
N ASP A 304 -3.87 -15.46 4.59
CA ASP A 304 -2.94 -14.46 5.15
C ASP A 304 -1.57 -14.45 4.46
N ASP A 305 -1.06 -15.61 4.04
CA ASP A 305 0.24 -15.71 3.37
C ASP A 305 0.14 -15.28 1.90
N GLU A 306 -0.95 -15.62 1.22
CA GLU A 306 -1.23 -15.17 -0.15
C GLU A 306 -1.43 -13.66 -0.20
N GLU A 307 -2.18 -13.12 0.75
CA GLU A 307 -2.44 -11.69 0.89
C GLU A 307 -1.12 -10.93 1.10
N LEU A 308 -0.34 -11.37 2.08
CA LEU A 308 0.95 -10.75 2.39
C LEU A 308 1.93 -10.82 1.21
N TYR A 309 2.04 -11.98 0.57
CA TYR A 309 2.90 -12.15 -0.60
C TYR A 309 2.45 -11.28 -1.78
N SER A 310 1.15 -11.21 -2.02
CA SER A 310 0.57 -10.38 -3.08
C SER A 310 0.86 -8.88 -2.86
N ALA A 311 0.79 -8.42 -1.61
CA ALA A 311 1.17 -7.04 -1.25
C ALA A 311 2.63 -6.73 -1.61
N LEU A 312 3.56 -7.65 -1.33
CA LEU A 312 4.98 -7.49 -1.67
C LEU A 312 5.21 -7.46 -3.18
N VAL A 313 4.51 -8.31 -3.93
CA VAL A 313 4.58 -8.35 -5.40
C VAL A 313 4.03 -7.07 -6.02
N VAL A 314 2.86 -6.60 -5.57
CA VAL A 314 2.24 -5.37 -6.07
C VAL A 314 3.09 -4.14 -5.74
N GLY A 315 3.62 -4.06 -4.51
CA GLY A 315 4.49 -2.95 -4.08
C GLY A 315 5.73 -2.83 -4.96
N LEU A 316 6.46 -3.93 -5.19
CA LEU A 316 7.64 -3.92 -6.05
C LEU A 316 7.29 -3.61 -7.51
N ARG A 317 6.23 -4.20 -8.05
CA ARG A 317 5.76 -3.95 -9.43
C ARG A 317 5.44 -2.48 -9.64
N ALA A 318 4.65 -1.90 -8.75
CA ALA A 318 4.25 -0.50 -8.83
C ALA A 318 5.46 0.44 -8.70
N TYR A 319 6.35 0.19 -7.73
CA TYR A 319 7.55 1.00 -7.54
C TYR A 319 8.44 1.01 -8.79
N ALA A 320 8.70 -0.15 -9.38
CA ALA A 320 9.50 -0.26 -10.60
C ALA A 320 8.80 0.46 -11.78
N ALA A 321 7.53 0.16 -12.03
CA ALA A 321 6.79 0.69 -13.18
C ALA A 321 6.63 2.21 -13.10
N LYS A 322 6.22 2.76 -11.95
CA LYS A 322 5.99 4.20 -11.75
C LYS A 322 7.27 5.04 -11.79
N ASN A 323 8.43 4.43 -11.49
CA ASN A 323 9.75 5.05 -11.66
C ASN A 323 10.37 4.81 -13.04
N GLY A 324 9.70 4.09 -13.94
CA GLY A 324 10.18 3.80 -15.30
C GLY A 324 11.26 2.72 -15.38
N PHE A 325 11.49 1.95 -14.30
CA PHE A 325 12.44 0.84 -14.30
C PHE A 325 11.79 -0.42 -14.89
N ARG A 326 12.50 -1.05 -15.82
CA ARG A 326 12.02 -2.26 -16.51
C ARG A 326 12.62 -3.54 -15.96
N SER A 327 13.72 -3.46 -15.21
CA SER A 327 14.44 -4.61 -14.70
C SER A 327 15.11 -4.33 -13.37
N VAL A 328 15.36 -5.39 -12.62
CA VAL A 328 15.94 -5.34 -11.28
C VAL A 328 17.15 -6.24 -11.14
N LEU A 329 18.04 -5.89 -10.22
CA LEU A 329 19.26 -6.61 -9.87
C LEU A 329 19.24 -7.02 -8.41
N VAL A 330 19.54 -8.27 -8.12
CA VAL A 330 19.61 -8.77 -6.73
C VAL A 330 20.90 -9.57 -6.51
N GLY A 331 21.55 -9.36 -5.37
CA GLY A 331 22.66 -10.17 -4.91
C GLY A 331 22.15 -11.51 -4.36
N LEU A 332 22.49 -12.62 -4.99
CA LEU A 332 22.09 -13.96 -4.58
C LEU A 332 23.16 -14.59 -3.69
N SER A 333 22.90 -14.63 -2.39
CA SER A 333 23.78 -15.24 -1.39
C SER A 333 23.57 -16.74 -1.21
N GLY A 334 22.47 -17.29 -1.78
CA GLY A 334 21.97 -18.63 -1.46
C GLY A 334 21.19 -18.71 -0.14
N GLY A 335 21.06 -17.60 0.61
CA GLY A 335 20.23 -17.48 1.81
C GLY A 335 18.76 -17.19 1.49
N ILE A 336 17.89 -17.44 2.48
CA ILE A 336 16.44 -17.38 2.35
C ILE A 336 15.93 -15.99 1.92
N ASP A 337 16.50 -14.89 2.44
CA ASP A 337 16.05 -13.53 2.17
C ASP A 337 16.25 -13.17 0.70
N SER A 338 17.47 -13.38 0.18
CA SER A 338 17.76 -13.13 -1.23
C SER A 338 16.95 -14.04 -2.17
N ALA A 339 16.66 -15.27 -1.74
CA ALA A 339 15.84 -16.22 -2.49
C ALA A 339 14.37 -15.77 -2.55
N LEU A 340 13.80 -15.33 -1.43
CA LEU A 340 12.44 -14.79 -1.38
C LEU A 340 12.32 -13.51 -2.21
N VAL A 341 13.27 -12.57 -2.09
CA VAL A 341 13.31 -11.34 -2.88
C VAL A 341 13.38 -11.64 -4.38
N ALA A 342 14.19 -12.61 -4.80
CA ALA A 342 14.26 -13.02 -6.19
C ALA A 342 12.95 -13.64 -6.70
N ALA A 343 12.27 -14.46 -5.89
CA ALA A 343 10.96 -15.02 -6.22
C ALA A 343 9.89 -13.92 -6.36
N ILE A 344 9.81 -12.99 -5.41
CA ILE A 344 8.92 -11.82 -5.47
C ILE A 344 9.20 -10.99 -6.73
N ALA A 345 10.48 -10.77 -7.06
CA ALA A 345 10.88 -10.00 -8.23
C ALA A 345 10.46 -10.69 -9.54
N CYS A 346 10.61 -12.02 -9.63
CA CYS A 346 10.14 -12.79 -10.79
C CYS A 346 8.62 -12.73 -10.96
N ASP A 347 7.87 -12.82 -9.85
CA ASP A 347 6.41 -12.72 -9.88
C ASP A 347 5.92 -11.27 -10.18
N ALA A 348 6.69 -10.26 -9.76
CA ALA A 348 6.36 -8.86 -10.01
C ALA A 348 6.64 -8.42 -11.44
N LEU A 349 7.78 -8.80 -12.03
CA LEU A 349 8.31 -8.22 -13.27
C LEU A 349 8.50 -9.25 -14.38
N GLY A 350 8.37 -10.54 -14.11
CA GLY A 350 8.74 -11.64 -14.99
C GLY A 350 10.24 -11.96 -14.91
N ALA A 351 10.58 -13.25 -14.92
CA ALA A 351 11.93 -13.74 -14.70
C ALA A 351 12.97 -13.15 -15.68
N GLN A 352 12.58 -12.87 -16.93
CA GLN A 352 13.42 -12.25 -17.96
C GLN A 352 13.91 -10.84 -17.60
N ASN A 353 13.25 -10.17 -16.66
CA ASN A 353 13.57 -8.82 -16.20
C ASN A 353 14.29 -8.82 -14.84
N VAL A 354 14.61 -10.01 -14.31
CA VAL A 354 15.32 -10.16 -13.03
C VAL A 354 16.74 -10.67 -13.28
N TYR A 355 17.70 -10.00 -12.68
CA TYR A 355 19.13 -10.30 -12.80
C TYR A 355 19.67 -10.65 -11.42
N GLY A 356 20.22 -11.85 -11.28
CA GLY A 356 20.83 -12.34 -10.05
C GLY A 356 22.37 -12.40 -10.19
N ILE A 357 23.08 -11.85 -9.21
CA ILE A 357 24.54 -11.96 -9.15
C ILE A 357 24.95 -12.70 -7.88
N SER A 358 25.61 -13.84 -8.03
CA SER A 358 26.34 -14.46 -6.93
C SER A 358 27.73 -13.83 -6.82
N MET A 359 28.11 -13.39 -5.61
CA MET A 359 29.36 -12.68 -5.34
C MET A 359 30.17 -13.39 -4.26
N PRO A 360 30.76 -14.58 -4.56
CA PRO A 360 31.49 -15.36 -3.59
C PRO A 360 32.78 -14.66 -3.13
N SER A 361 33.12 -14.88 -1.87
CA SER A 361 34.43 -14.64 -1.27
C SER A 361 35.07 -15.98 -0.88
N LYS A 362 36.28 -15.95 -0.33
CA LYS A 362 36.95 -17.14 0.23
C LYS A 362 36.17 -17.82 1.37
N TYR A 363 35.20 -17.13 1.98
CA TYR A 363 34.38 -17.64 3.09
C TYR A 363 33.02 -18.20 2.62
N SER A 364 32.66 -17.99 1.36
CA SER A 364 31.39 -18.46 0.81
C SER A 364 31.41 -19.98 0.62
N SER A 365 30.44 -20.67 1.22
CA SER A 365 30.33 -22.12 1.11
C SER A 365 29.96 -22.57 -0.31
N ASP A 366 30.36 -23.78 -0.70
CA ASP A 366 29.97 -24.35 -2.00
C ASP A 366 28.46 -24.60 -2.06
N HIS A 367 27.82 -24.89 -0.92
CA HIS A 367 26.37 -25.02 -0.80
C HIS A 367 25.65 -23.72 -1.17
N SER A 368 26.10 -22.57 -0.65
CA SER A 368 25.49 -21.27 -0.96
C SER A 368 25.61 -20.88 -2.43
N LYS A 369 26.75 -21.20 -3.06
CA LYS A 369 26.93 -21.02 -4.52
C LYS A 369 25.97 -21.90 -5.32
N GLY A 370 25.83 -23.18 -4.88
CA GLY A 370 24.90 -24.13 -5.50
C GLY A 370 23.45 -23.72 -5.36
N ASP A 371 23.03 -23.25 -4.17
CA ASP A 371 21.67 -22.80 -3.89
C ASP A 371 21.28 -21.57 -4.72
N ALA A 372 22.20 -20.60 -4.91
CA ALA A 372 21.99 -19.44 -5.76
C ALA A 372 21.81 -19.82 -7.24
N ALA A 373 22.63 -20.74 -7.73
CA ALA A 373 22.52 -21.24 -9.10
C ALA A 373 21.24 -22.07 -9.32
N GLU A 374 20.86 -22.89 -8.34
CA GLU A 374 19.63 -23.69 -8.40
C GLU A 374 18.37 -22.81 -8.35
N LEU A 375 18.36 -21.76 -7.53
CA LEU A 375 17.28 -20.75 -7.54
C LEU A 375 17.13 -20.14 -8.94
N ALA A 376 18.22 -19.71 -9.53
CA ALA A 376 18.21 -19.13 -10.88
C ALA A 376 17.68 -20.10 -11.93
N ARG A 377 18.08 -21.37 -11.86
CA ARG A 377 17.60 -22.43 -12.76
C ARG A 377 16.08 -22.66 -12.62
N ARG A 378 15.57 -22.67 -11.39
CA ARG A 378 14.14 -22.90 -11.09
C ARG A 378 13.26 -21.74 -11.51
N THR A 379 13.71 -20.52 -11.26
CA THR A 379 12.96 -19.28 -11.59
C THR A 379 13.13 -18.85 -13.05
N GLY A 380 14.21 -19.23 -13.71
CA GLY A 380 14.55 -18.78 -15.06
C GLY A 380 15.08 -17.35 -15.14
N LEU A 381 15.46 -16.74 -14.00
CA LEU A 381 16.07 -15.40 -13.98
C LEU A 381 17.47 -15.41 -14.63
N ASN A 382 17.92 -14.23 -15.06
CA ASN A 382 19.27 -14.05 -15.60
C ASN A 382 20.30 -14.17 -14.47
N PHE A 383 21.31 -15.04 -14.63
CA PHE A 383 22.25 -15.33 -13.53
C PHE A 383 23.70 -15.24 -13.99
N ARG A 384 24.54 -14.66 -13.15
CA ARG A 384 26.00 -14.69 -13.31
C ARG A 384 26.72 -14.68 -11.95
N THR A 385 27.99 -15.07 -11.97
CA THR A 385 28.87 -15.06 -10.80
C THR A 385 29.97 -14.02 -10.98
N VAL A 386 30.21 -13.19 -9.99
CA VAL A 386 31.30 -12.20 -9.93
C VAL A 386 32.02 -12.36 -8.59
N SER A 387 33.22 -12.97 -8.58
CA SER A 387 34.02 -13.09 -7.35
C SER A 387 34.47 -11.73 -6.85
N ILE A 388 34.29 -11.46 -5.53
CA ILE A 388 34.81 -10.26 -4.88
C ILE A 388 36.25 -10.46 -4.34
N GLU A 389 36.80 -11.66 -4.43
CA GLU A 389 38.09 -12.04 -3.83
C GLU A 389 39.26 -11.15 -4.28
N PRO A 390 39.46 -10.88 -5.59
CA PRO A 390 40.57 -10.02 -6.04
C PRO A 390 40.48 -8.59 -5.48
N MET A 391 39.27 -8.05 -5.37
CA MET A 391 39.04 -6.73 -4.79
C MET A 391 39.28 -6.74 -3.28
N PHE A 392 38.80 -7.77 -2.61
CA PHE A 392 39.00 -7.98 -1.18
C PHE A 392 40.49 -8.05 -0.83
N ASP A 393 41.27 -8.87 -1.53
CA ASP A 393 42.71 -9.02 -1.30
C ASP A 393 43.48 -7.72 -1.51
N ALA A 394 43.11 -6.92 -2.52
CA ALA A 394 43.72 -5.62 -2.78
C ALA A 394 43.49 -4.64 -1.61
N TYR A 395 42.26 -4.59 -1.06
CA TYR A 395 41.95 -3.75 0.11
C TYR A 395 42.65 -4.25 1.37
N MET A 396 42.66 -5.57 1.59
CA MET A 396 43.33 -6.17 2.75
C MET A 396 44.84 -5.89 2.74
N GLY A 397 45.48 -6.03 1.57
CA GLY A 397 46.89 -5.69 1.40
C GLY A 397 47.21 -4.21 1.65
N SER A 398 46.26 -3.32 1.38
CA SER A 398 46.44 -1.88 1.57
C SER A 398 46.12 -1.40 2.99
N LEU A 399 45.10 -1.97 3.64
CA LEU A 399 44.53 -1.44 4.90
C LEU A 399 44.81 -2.31 6.13
N GLY A 400 45.15 -3.58 5.99
CA GLY A 400 45.44 -4.51 7.08
C GLY A 400 44.29 -4.68 8.08
N LEU A 401 43.04 -4.76 7.58
CA LEU A 401 41.83 -4.83 8.40
C LEU A 401 41.71 -6.18 9.14
N THR A 402 41.04 -6.18 10.30
CA THR A 402 40.79 -7.38 11.09
C THR A 402 39.39 -7.38 11.71
N GLY A 403 38.84 -8.57 12.01
CA GLY A 403 37.58 -8.74 12.72
C GLY A 403 36.40 -8.09 11.99
N LEU A 404 35.56 -7.35 12.69
CA LEU A 404 34.34 -6.72 12.13
C LEU A 404 34.63 -5.80 10.93
N SER A 405 35.79 -5.16 10.87
CA SER A 405 36.18 -4.32 9.75
C SER A 405 36.42 -5.14 8.48
N GLU A 406 36.99 -6.34 8.60
CA GLU A 406 37.16 -7.29 7.50
C GLU A 406 35.83 -7.85 7.02
N GLU A 407 34.93 -8.23 7.95
CA GLU A 407 33.57 -8.68 7.64
C GLU A 407 32.79 -7.60 6.86
N ASN A 408 32.77 -6.37 7.39
CA ASN A 408 32.10 -5.24 6.76
C ASN A 408 32.65 -4.87 5.37
N LEU A 409 33.96 -5.06 5.15
CA LEU A 409 34.56 -4.83 3.84
C LEU A 409 33.95 -5.74 2.78
N GLN A 410 33.75 -7.03 3.07
CA GLN A 410 33.14 -7.96 2.12
C GLN A 410 31.72 -7.53 1.74
N ALA A 411 30.90 -7.14 2.72
CA ALA A 411 29.54 -6.66 2.46
C ALA A 411 29.56 -5.40 1.57
N ARG A 412 30.47 -4.45 1.83
CA ARG A 412 30.61 -3.23 1.03
C ARG A 412 31.11 -3.49 -0.38
N LEU A 413 32.04 -4.42 -0.58
CA LEU A 413 32.49 -4.80 -1.91
C LEU A 413 31.34 -5.42 -2.74
N ARG A 414 30.48 -6.23 -2.12
CA ARG A 414 29.26 -6.72 -2.79
C ARG A 414 28.33 -5.58 -3.17
N GLY A 415 28.08 -4.65 -2.23
CA GLY A 415 27.26 -3.46 -2.49
C GLY A 415 27.82 -2.60 -3.63
N THR A 416 29.13 -2.32 -3.61
CA THR A 416 29.79 -1.55 -4.67
C THR A 416 29.70 -2.27 -6.03
N THR A 417 29.89 -3.59 -6.06
CA THR A 417 29.76 -4.41 -7.28
C THR A 417 28.35 -4.33 -7.87
N LEU A 418 27.31 -4.48 -7.02
CA LEU A 418 25.93 -4.35 -7.47
C LEU A 418 25.63 -2.97 -8.05
N MET A 419 26.08 -1.90 -7.39
CA MET A 419 25.85 -0.53 -7.86
C MET A 419 26.62 -0.23 -9.15
N ALA A 420 27.84 -0.74 -9.30
CA ALA A 420 28.61 -0.59 -10.55
C ALA A 420 27.89 -1.28 -11.73
N VAL A 421 27.38 -2.47 -11.53
CA VAL A 421 26.59 -3.21 -12.53
C VAL A 421 25.28 -2.47 -12.84
N SER A 422 24.56 -2.03 -11.81
CA SER A 422 23.32 -1.24 -11.94
C SER A 422 23.54 0.00 -12.83
N ASN A 423 24.59 0.75 -12.58
CA ASN A 423 24.91 1.93 -13.39
C ASN A 423 25.28 1.58 -14.85
N GLN A 424 25.93 0.46 -15.06
CA GLN A 424 26.34 0.03 -16.40
C GLN A 424 25.17 -0.53 -17.22
N GLU A 425 24.23 -1.24 -16.58
CA GLU A 425 23.20 -2.03 -17.26
C GLU A 425 21.78 -1.46 -17.07
N GLY A 426 21.59 -0.48 -16.20
CA GLY A 426 20.32 0.23 -16.01
C GLY A 426 19.29 -0.47 -15.14
N GLN A 427 19.65 -1.58 -14.46
CA GLN A 427 18.75 -2.26 -13.51
C GLN A 427 18.78 -1.56 -12.14
N ILE A 428 17.66 -1.52 -11.42
CA ILE A 428 17.68 -1.10 -10.01
C ILE A 428 18.07 -2.25 -9.07
N VAL A 429 18.84 -1.94 -8.04
CA VAL A 429 19.26 -2.92 -7.04
C VAL A 429 18.17 -3.11 -5.99
N LEU A 430 17.83 -4.37 -5.68
CA LEU A 430 16.96 -4.73 -4.57
C LEU A 430 17.78 -5.09 -3.35
N ALA A 431 17.44 -4.47 -2.19
CA ALA A 431 18.04 -4.79 -0.91
C ALA A 431 17.25 -5.93 -0.24
N PRO A 432 17.90 -7.06 0.12
CA PRO A 432 17.20 -8.23 0.67
C PRO A 432 17.03 -8.21 2.20
N GLY A 433 17.38 -7.12 2.88
CA GLY A 433 17.26 -7.03 4.34
C GLY A 433 15.81 -7.08 4.80
N ASN A 434 15.55 -7.84 5.86
CA ASN A 434 14.24 -8.03 6.48
C ASN A 434 14.03 -7.14 7.72
N LYS A 435 12.80 -7.10 8.23
CA LYS A 435 12.42 -6.24 9.37
C LYS A 435 13.18 -6.57 10.65
N SER A 436 13.42 -7.84 10.94
CA SER A 436 14.12 -8.28 12.15
C SER A 436 15.57 -7.79 12.16
N GLU A 437 16.27 -7.94 11.03
CA GLU A 437 17.65 -7.45 10.88
C GLU A 437 17.72 -5.92 10.96
N LEU A 438 16.80 -5.21 10.31
CA LEU A 438 16.71 -3.76 10.38
C LEU A 438 16.42 -3.26 11.80
N ALA A 439 15.54 -3.96 12.51
CA ALA A 439 15.15 -3.58 13.87
C ALA A 439 16.38 -3.55 14.79
N VAL A 440 17.15 -4.61 14.81
CA VAL A 440 18.32 -4.74 15.72
C VAL A 440 19.61 -4.17 15.13
N GLY A 441 19.56 -3.67 13.87
CA GLY A 441 20.73 -3.12 13.19
C GLY A 441 21.75 -4.17 12.75
N TYR A 442 21.32 -5.39 12.53
CA TYR A 442 22.15 -6.50 12.03
C TYR A 442 22.33 -6.37 10.52
N SER A 443 23.01 -5.30 10.13
CA SER A 443 23.28 -4.94 8.73
C SER A 443 24.52 -4.08 8.62
N THR A 444 25.16 -4.09 7.46
CA THR A 444 26.33 -3.27 7.14
C THR A 444 25.91 -2.11 6.25
N LEU A 445 26.11 -0.87 6.76
CA LEU A 445 25.89 0.32 5.95
C LEU A 445 26.74 0.30 4.69
N TYR A 446 26.11 0.63 3.54
CA TYR A 446 26.75 0.62 2.21
C TYR A 446 27.19 -0.77 1.75
N GLY A 447 26.70 -1.83 2.41
CA GLY A 447 26.91 -3.24 2.06
C GLY A 447 25.60 -3.91 1.67
N ASP A 448 25.08 -4.77 2.53
CA ASP A 448 23.80 -5.47 2.37
C ASP A 448 22.57 -4.54 2.44
N ALA A 449 22.73 -3.34 3.02
CA ALA A 449 21.72 -2.28 3.03
C ALA A 449 21.63 -1.49 1.70
N VAL A 450 22.51 -1.77 0.71
CA VAL A 450 22.53 -1.03 -0.56
C VAL A 450 21.39 -1.45 -1.48
N GLY A 451 20.76 -0.49 -2.10
CA GLY A 451 19.69 -0.72 -3.08
C GLY A 451 18.79 0.49 -3.26
N ALA A 452 17.87 0.39 -4.21
CA ALA A 452 16.84 1.40 -4.47
C ALA A 452 15.49 1.03 -3.84
N TYR A 453 15.28 -0.28 -3.56
CA TYR A 453 14.05 -0.77 -2.94
C TYR A 453 14.30 -2.04 -2.12
N GLY A 454 13.66 -2.15 -0.96
CA GLY A 454 13.72 -3.32 -0.08
C GLY A 454 12.38 -4.05 -0.02
N PRO A 455 12.13 -5.05 -0.89
CA PRO A 455 10.82 -5.70 -0.98
C PRO A 455 10.33 -6.30 0.34
N ILE A 456 11.24 -6.85 1.16
CA ILE A 456 10.93 -7.51 2.44
C ILE A 456 11.36 -6.69 3.66
N LYS A 457 11.61 -5.39 3.48
CA LYS A 457 12.05 -4.45 4.54
C LYS A 457 11.15 -4.46 5.78
N ASP A 458 9.86 -4.71 5.60
CA ASP A 458 8.85 -4.73 6.67
C ASP A 458 8.32 -6.14 6.97
N VAL A 459 9.04 -7.18 6.55
CA VAL A 459 8.71 -8.60 6.80
C VAL A 459 9.63 -9.15 7.90
N TYR A 460 9.08 -9.66 9.00
CA TYR A 460 9.85 -10.35 10.04
C TYR A 460 10.48 -11.64 9.51
N LYS A 461 11.63 -12.04 10.07
CA LYS A 461 12.38 -13.22 9.62
C LYS A 461 11.56 -14.51 9.67
N THR A 462 10.76 -14.69 10.70
CA THR A 462 9.83 -15.85 10.82
C THR A 462 8.82 -15.86 9.67
N SER A 463 8.30 -14.69 9.29
CA SER A 463 7.40 -14.53 8.13
C SER A 463 8.13 -14.74 6.80
N VAL A 464 9.42 -14.40 6.68
CA VAL A 464 10.23 -14.71 5.49
C VAL A 464 10.25 -16.21 5.22
N PHE A 465 10.49 -17.04 6.27
CA PHE A 465 10.43 -18.49 6.15
C PHE A 465 9.04 -19.01 5.79
N ARG A 466 8.01 -18.44 6.41
CA ARG A 466 6.61 -18.81 6.14
C ARG A 466 6.22 -18.53 4.70
N LEU A 467 6.52 -17.34 4.20
CA LEU A 467 6.22 -16.92 2.83
C LEU A 467 7.01 -17.73 1.78
N ALA A 468 8.28 -18.07 2.06
CA ALA A 468 9.06 -18.92 1.17
C ALA A 468 8.45 -20.33 1.02
N LYS A 469 8.01 -20.91 2.13
CA LYS A 469 7.30 -22.21 2.15
C LYS A 469 5.95 -22.10 1.44
N TRP A 470 5.19 -21.04 1.72
CA TRP A 470 3.90 -20.78 1.05
C TRP A 470 4.08 -20.66 -0.47
N ARG A 471 5.06 -19.86 -0.92
CA ARG A 471 5.29 -19.66 -2.36
C ARG A 471 5.66 -20.96 -3.10
N ASN A 472 6.45 -21.82 -2.45
CA ASN A 472 6.77 -23.14 -2.99
C ASN A 472 5.53 -24.04 -3.07
N ARG A 473 4.72 -24.11 -2.01
CA ARG A 473 3.46 -24.87 -1.98
C ARG A 473 2.50 -24.37 -3.05
N ALA A 474 2.31 -23.06 -3.16
CA ALA A 474 1.45 -22.45 -4.19
C ALA A 474 1.92 -22.76 -5.62
N ALA A 475 3.24 -22.92 -5.85
CA ALA A 475 3.76 -23.37 -7.14
C ALA A 475 3.40 -24.85 -7.40
N GLU A 476 3.58 -25.72 -6.42
CA GLU A 476 3.24 -27.15 -6.53
C GLU A 476 1.75 -27.37 -6.82
N GLU A 477 0.87 -26.66 -6.12
CA GLU A 477 -0.58 -26.71 -6.33
C GLU A 477 -1.00 -26.30 -7.76
N ARG A 478 -0.21 -25.40 -8.37
CA ARG A 478 -0.39 -24.97 -9.77
C ARG A 478 0.38 -25.84 -10.79
N GLY A 479 1.00 -26.95 -10.35
CA GLY A 479 1.81 -27.84 -11.19
C GLY A 479 3.11 -27.19 -11.71
N GLN A 480 3.62 -26.17 -11.03
CA GLN A 480 4.84 -25.45 -11.36
C GLN A 480 6.01 -25.92 -10.48
N THR A 481 7.23 -25.67 -10.94
CA THR A 481 8.43 -25.94 -10.14
C THR A 481 8.50 -24.96 -8.98
N PRO A 482 8.66 -25.45 -7.72
CA PRO A 482 8.90 -24.59 -6.56
C PRO A 482 10.12 -23.70 -6.80
N PRO A 483 10.00 -22.35 -6.71
CA PRO A 483 11.09 -21.47 -7.09
C PRO A 483 12.27 -21.47 -6.12
N ILE A 484 12.00 -21.63 -4.81
CA ILE A 484 13.01 -21.50 -3.75
C ILE A 484 13.57 -22.88 -3.40
N PRO A 485 14.90 -23.11 -3.52
CA PRO A 485 15.51 -24.38 -3.12
C PRO A 485 15.24 -24.71 -1.65
N GLU A 486 14.92 -25.98 -1.35
CA GLU A 486 14.68 -26.44 0.02
C GLU A 486 15.88 -26.18 0.93
N ALA A 487 17.12 -26.31 0.40
CA ALA A 487 18.34 -26.01 1.14
C ALA A 487 18.40 -24.54 1.60
N SER A 488 17.90 -23.58 0.82
CA SER A 488 17.81 -22.18 1.22
C SER A 488 16.82 -21.95 2.38
N ILE A 489 15.77 -22.80 2.47
CA ILE A 489 14.75 -22.71 3.54
C ILE A 489 15.21 -23.38 4.82
N THR A 490 15.93 -24.50 4.73
CA THR A 490 16.24 -25.36 5.87
C THR A 490 17.58 -25.06 6.54
N LYS A 491 18.51 -24.43 5.83
CA LYS A 491 19.81 -24.10 6.44
C LYS A 491 19.69 -22.95 7.44
N PRO A 492 20.50 -22.99 8.53
CA PRO A 492 20.54 -21.89 9.49
C PRO A 492 20.92 -20.56 8.83
N PRO A 493 20.27 -19.45 9.19
CA PRO A 493 20.63 -18.12 8.69
C PRO A 493 22.08 -17.74 9.03
N SER A 494 22.80 -17.20 8.03
CA SER A 494 24.18 -16.76 8.20
C SER A 494 24.56 -15.74 7.14
N ALA A 495 25.32 -14.71 7.54
CA ALA A 495 25.92 -13.75 6.62
C ALA A 495 27.16 -14.30 5.88
N GLU A 496 27.73 -15.45 6.29
CA GLU A 496 28.93 -16.10 5.71
C GLU A 496 30.13 -15.15 5.52
N LEU A 497 30.37 -14.26 6.47
CA LEU A 497 31.48 -13.31 6.45
C LEU A 497 32.73 -13.83 7.17
N ARG A 498 32.61 -14.92 7.95
CA ARG A 498 33.66 -15.64 8.65
C ARG A 498 33.35 -17.14 8.70
N PRO A 499 34.35 -18.00 8.94
CA PRO A 499 34.14 -19.45 9.02
C PRO A 499 33.14 -19.85 10.10
N GLY A 500 32.13 -20.67 9.75
CA GLY A 500 31.18 -21.27 10.70
C GLY A 500 30.22 -20.26 11.35
N GLN A 501 30.09 -19.05 10.80
CA GLN A 501 29.18 -18.03 11.32
C GLN A 501 27.72 -18.45 11.20
N VAL A 502 26.94 -18.20 12.26
CA VAL A 502 25.48 -18.28 12.27
C VAL A 502 24.91 -17.04 12.97
N ASP A 503 23.72 -16.61 12.61
CA ASP A 503 23.10 -15.39 13.17
C ASP A 503 22.88 -15.51 14.68
N THR A 504 22.61 -16.72 15.18
CA THR A 504 22.44 -17.01 16.61
C THR A 504 23.70 -16.81 17.44
N ASP A 505 24.89 -16.62 16.82
CA ASP A 505 26.10 -16.18 17.55
C ASP A 505 25.92 -14.79 18.18
N SER A 506 25.05 -13.96 17.61
CA SER A 506 24.88 -12.55 18.00
C SER A 506 23.45 -12.21 18.40
N LEU A 507 22.46 -12.86 17.78
CA LEU A 507 21.04 -12.62 17.95
C LEU A 507 20.37 -13.75 18.75
N PRO A 508 19.25 -13.48 19.41
CA PRO A 508 18.36 -14.53 19.92
C PRO A 508 17.79 -15.37 18.76
N ASP A 509 17.19 -16.51 19.10
CA ASP A 509 16.35 -17.23 18.13
C ASP A 509 15.28 -16.31 17.54
N TYR A 510 15.08 -16.40 16.24
CA TYR A 510 14.17 -15.48 15.54
C TYR A 510 12.70 -15.61 15.98
N GLU A 511 12.25 -16.78 16.42
CA GLU A 511 10.89 -16.95 16.96
C GLU A 511 10.67 -16.11 18.23
N VAL A 512 11.70 -15.98 19.06
CA VAL A 512 11.65 -15.16 20.28
C VAL A 512 11.89 -13.69 19.94
N LEU A 513 12.88 -13.42 19.08
CA LEU A 513 13.26 -12.07 18.68
C LEU A 513 12.08 -11.32 18.03
N ASP A 514 11.44 -11.94 17.03
CA ASP A 514 10.38 -11.32 16.27
C ASP A 514 9.14 -11.01 17.14
N ARG A 515 8.83 -11.87 18.11
CA ARG A 515 7.75 -11.61 19.07
C ARG A 515 8.05 -10.42 19.99
N ILE A 516 9.28 -10.28 20.46
CA ILE A 516 9.71 -9.10 21.24
C ILE A 516 9.63 -7.84 20.36
N LEU A 517 10.09 -7.94 19.11
CA LEU A 517 10.05 -6.83 18.16
C LEU A 517 8.61 -6.41 17.80
N GLU A 518 7.70 -7.37 17.61
CA GLU A 518 6.28 -7.07 17.38
C GLU A 518 5.69 -6.27 18.55
N LEU A 519 5.95 -6.67 19.78
CA LEU A 519 5.45 -5.95 20.95
C LEU A 519 6.08 -4.55 21.08
N TYR A 520 7.40 -4.45 20.86
CA TYR A 520 8.11 -3.18 21.03
C TYR A 520 7.91 -2.21 19.86
N VAL A 521 8.00 -2.70 18.61
CA VAL A 521 7.97 -1.86 17.41
C VAL A 521 6.54 -1.62 16.91
N ASP A 522 5.73 -2.68 16.80
CA ASP A 522 4.40 -2.57 16.19
C ASP A 522 3.36 -2.10 17.21
N ARG A 523 3.52 -2.45 18.51
CA ARG A 523 2.56 -2.14 19.58
C ARG A 523 3.03 -1.10 20.59
N ASP A 524 4.23 -0.53 20.43
CA ASP A 524 4.83 0.47 21.34
C ASP A 524 4.88 0.05 22.82
N GLN A 525 4.98 -1.25 23.11
CA GLN A 525 5.07 -1.73 24.49
C GLN A 525 6.47 -1.53 25.06
N GLY A 526 6.56 -1.11 26.31
CA GLY A 526 7.82 -0.92 27.04
C GLY A 526 8.37 -2.21 27.60
N LEU A 527 9.58 -2.14 28.19
CA LEU A 527 10.27 -3.29 28.78
C LEU A 527 9.41 -4.04 29.81
N ALA A 528 8.75 -3.31 30.71
CA ALA A 528 7.94 -3.92 31.78
C ALA A 528 6.77 -4.76 31.22
N GLU A 529 6.07 -4.23 30.22
CA GLU A 529 4.91 -4.89 29.59
C GLU A 529 5.35 -6.15 28.83
N ILE A 530 6.51 -6.11 28.16
CA ILE A 530 7.06 -7.25 27.42
C ILE A 530 7.54 -8.35 28.39
N VAL A 531 8.12 -7.97 29.52
CA VAL A 531 8.50 -8.92 30.59
C VAL A 531 7.24 -9.55 31.22
N GLU A 532 6.19 -8.76 31.46
CA GLU A 532 4.90 -9.27 31.96
C GLU A 532 4.24 -10.25 30.97
N ALA A 533 4.47 -10.08 29.68
CA ALA A 533 4.04 -11.02 28.65
C ALA A 533 4.83 -12.36 28.66
N GLY A 534 5.80 -12.52 29.56
CA GLY A 534 6.50 -13.78 29.84
C GLY A 534 7.90 -13.91 29.22
N PHE A 535 8.49 -12.81 28.70
CA PHE A 535 9.85 -12.83 28.15
C PHE A 535 10.91 -12.57 29.22
N ASP A 536 12.11 -13.17 29.03
CA ASP A 536 13.24 -12.97 29.93
C ASP A 536 13.69 -11.51 29.99
N PRO A 537 13.76 -10.87 31.18
CA PRO A 537 14.07 -9.45 31.31
C PRO A 537 15.42 -9.04 30.72
N VAL A 538 16.44 -9.91 30.82
CA VAL A 538 17.80 -9.63 30.33
C VAL A 538 17.79 -9.65 28.81
N LEU A 539 17.10 -10.61 28.22
CA LEU A 539 16.94 -10.73 26.78
C LEU A 539 16.16 -9.55 26.20
N VAL A 540 15.04 -9.17 26.83
CA VAL A 540 14.23 -8.00 26.42
C VAL A 540 15.08 -6.75 26.46
N ALA A 541 15.74 -6.45 27.60
CA ALA A 541 16.57 -5.25 27.73
C ALA A 541 17.70 -5.19 26.68
N LYS A 542 18.34 -6.33 26.39
CA LYS A 542 19.36 -6.43 25.31
C LYS A 542 18.74 -6.10 23.96
N THR A 543 17.60 -6.70 23.62
CA THR A 543 16.93 -6.53 22.32
C THR A 543 16.48 -5.07 22.13
N LEU A 544 15.79 -4.48 23.10
CA LEU A 544 15.35 -3.10 23.04
C LEU A 544 16.52 -2.13 22.85
N ARG A 545 17.62 -2.36 23.58
CA ARG A 545 18.85 -1.57 23.41
C ARG A 545 19.42 -1.66 21.99
N MET A 546 19.41 -2.85 21.37
CA MET A 546 19.84 -3.02 19.98
C MET A 546 18.95 -2.20 19.04
N VAL A 547 17.62 -2.25 19.21
CA VAL A 547 16.66 -1.46 18.41
C VAL A 547 16.91 0.04 18.56
N ASP A 548 17.03 0.54 19.78
CA ASP A 548 17.19 1.98 20.07
C ASP A 548 18.51 2.56 19.54
N THR A 549 19.55 1.73 19.47
CA THR A 549 20.87 2.20 18.99
C THR A 549 21.03 2.10 17.47
N ALA A 550 20.13 1.39 16.78
CA ALA A 550 20.22 1.15 15.33
C ALA A 550 19.52 2.20 14.45
N GLU A 551 18.85 3.22 15.04
CA GLU A 551 18.06 4.19 14.27
C GLU A 551 18.87 4.87 13.15
N TYR A 552 20.15 5.22 13.39
CA TYR A 552 21.01 5.85 12.38
C TYR A 552 21.25 4.94 11.15
N LYS A 553 21.23 3.60 11.32
CA LYS A 553 21.35 2.65 10.22
C LYS A 553 20.06 2.60 9.42
N ARG A 554 18.91 2.49 10.10
CA ARG A 554 17.59 2.43 9.46
C ARG A 554 17.29 3.63 8.57
N ARG A 555 17.76 4.82 8.95
CA ARG A 555 17.59 6.07 8.16
C ARG A 555 18.37 6.08 6.83
N GLN A 556 19.23 5.12 6.61
CA GLN A 556 20.02 4.99 5.38
C GLN A 556 19.59 3.79 4.53
N TYR A 557 18.52 3.11 4.93
CA TYR A 557 17.92 2.02 4.17
C TYR A 557 17.02 2.55 3.04
N PRO A 558 16.93 1.85 1.89
CA PRO A 558 16.01 2.23 0.84
C PRO A 558 14.55 2.13 1.29
N PRO A 559 13.60 2.78 0.58
CA PRO A 559 12.19 2.52 0.75
C PRO A 559 11.86 1.05 0.47
N GLY A 560 10.73 0.58 0.96
CA GLY A 560 10.29 -0.80 0.74
C GLY A 560 8.84 -0.98 1.16
N THR A 561 8.21 -2.06 0.71
CA THR A 561 6.79 -2.32 0.94
C THR A 561 6.44 -2.34 2.42
N LYS A 562 5.53 -1.46 2.86
CA LYS A 562 4.95 -1.48 4.20
C LYS A 562 3.78 -2.44 4.24
N ILE A 563 3.81 -3.38 5.20
CA ILE A 563 2.77 -4.40 5.38
C ILE A 563 2.33 -4.58 6.83
N SER A 564 3.12 -4.08 7.78
CA SER A 564 2.85 -4.20 9.21
C SER A 564 2.16 -2.94 9.76
N PRO A 565 1.57 -2.98 10.96
CA PRO A 565 0.99 -1.81 11.61
C PRO A 565 1.98 -0.65 11.76
N LYS A 566 3.27 -0.96 11.97
CA LYS A 566 4.33 0.06 12.10
C LYS A 566 5.63 -0.39 11.44
N GLY A 567 5.95 0.19 10.27
CA GLY A 567 7.19 -0.05 9.53
C GLY A 567 8.32 0.91 9.92
N PHE A 568 9.54 0.61 9.48
CA PHE A 568 10.70 1.51 9.60
C PHE A 568 10.70 2.51 8.42
N GLY A 569 9.69 3.40 8.40
CA GLY A 569 9.44 4.39 7.37
C GLY A 569 8.80 5.64 7.95
N LYS A 570 7.71 6.08 7.33
CA LYS A 570 6.99 7.30 7.72
C LYS A 570 6.25 7.19 9.06
N ASP A 571 5.87 6.03 9.49
CA ASP A 571 5.03 5.75 10.65
C ASP A 571 5.80 5.52 11.96
N ARG A 572 7.12 5.27 11.90
CA ARG A 572 8.00 5.24 13.09
C ARG A 572 9.00 6.39 13.04
N ARG A 573 8.73 7.46 13.79
CA ARG A 573 9.42 8.75 13.70
C ARG A 573 10.28 9.06 14.94
N LEU A 574 11.14 8.12 15.37
CA LEU A 574 12.05 8.36 16.49
C LEU A 574 13.21 9.31 16.07
N PRO A 575 13.64 10.20 16.99
CA PRO A 575 14.83 11.02 16.73
C PRO A 575 16.09 10.15 16.62
N ILE A 576 16.94 10.42 15.62
CA ILE A 576 18.23 9.72 15.48
C ILE A 576 19.15 10.04 16.67
N THR A 577 19.24 11.31 17.06
CA THR A 577 20.04 11.76 18.20
C THR A 577 19.22 11.64 19.50
N ASN A 578 18.97 10.41 19.91
CA ASN A 578 18.16 10.06 21.07
C ASN A 578 19.00 9.32 22.12
N ARG A 579 18.86 9.70 23.38
CA ARG A 579 19.50 9.05 24.54
C ARG A 579 18.53 8.32 25.45
N TRP A 580 17.25 8.38 25.16
CA TRP A 580 16.26 7.59 25.88
C TRP A 580 16.54 6.10 25.66
N ARG A 581 16.47 5.33 26.73
CA ARG A 581 16.57 3.89 26.71
C ARG A 581 15.52 3.34 27.66
N GLU A 582 14.82 2.31 27.22
CA GLU A 582 13.95 1.57 28.10
C GLU A 582 14.78 0.96 29.24
N SER A 583 14.43 1.27 30.46
CA SER A 583 15.06 0.74 31.67
C SER A 583 14.04 -0.07 32.47
N ALA A 584 14.52 -1.11 33.16
CA ALA A 584 13.70 -1.90 34.08
C ALA A 584 13.26 -1.06 35.29
#